data_784066350c8d8c52afe3201f082ebc2f
#
_entry.id   784066350c8d8c52afe3201f082ebc2f
#
_cell.length_a   1.000
_cell.length_b   1.000
_cell.length_c   1.000
_cell.angle_alpha   90.00
_cell.angle_beta   90.00
_cell.angle_gamma   90.00
#
_symmetry.space_group_name_H-M   'P 1'
#
loop_
_entity.id
_entity.type
_entity.pdbx_description
1 polymer ?
#
loop_
_entity_poly.entity_id
_entity_poly.type
_entity_poly.pdbx_seq_one_letter_code
_entity_poly.pdbx_strand_id
1 'polypeptide(L)'
;METKNNKPRIIISGGGTGGHIFPAVSIANAIKELCPDAEILFVGAEGRMEMQRVPDAGYKIIGLPVAGFDRKHLWKNFAVLVKLARSQWKARSIIKQFRPQVAVGVGGYASGPTLKTAGMMGVPTLIQEQNSYAGVTNKLLAKKACKICVAYEGMEKFFPAEKIIMTGNPVRQNLLGHSISREEAVRYFDLDPAKKTILILGGSLGARTINQTLTAGLDIIRKNPDIQFIWQTGKIYIAQVRDAITTATGEAVHHPHISALPNLYVTDFIKDMANAYAAADLVIS
;
A
#
# COMPACT_ATOMS: atom_id res chain seq x y z
N MET A 1 -44.77 0.73 4.17
CA MET A 1 -43.62 -0.17 3.93
C MET A 1 -42.39 0.49 4.56
N GLU A 2 -42.06 0.07 5.77
CA GLU A 2 -40.80 0.52 6.42
C GLU A 2 -39.63 0.02 5.59
N THR A 3 -38.91 0.91 4.96
CA THR A 3 -37.58 0.62 4.41
C THR A 3 -36.69 0.23 5.58
N LYS A 4 -36.51 -1.08 5.81
CA LYS A 4 -35.46 -1.58 6.69
C LYS A 4 -34.17 -0.89 6.28
N ASN A 5 -33.71 0.00 7.13
CA ASN A 5 -32.45 0.73 7.00
C ASN A 5 -31.29 -0.30 7.05
N ASN A 6 -31.08 -0.97 5.92
CA ASN A 6 -30.14 -2.08 5.83
C ASN A 6 -28.79 -1.48 5.48
N LYS A 7 -28.04 -1.09 6.52
CA LYS A 7 -26.69 -0.54 6.39
C LYS A 7 -25.86 -1.42 5.46
N PRO A 8 -25.20 -0.87 4.43
CA PRO A 8 -24.35 -1.65 3.56
C PRO A 8 -23.22 -2.32 4.38
N ARG A 9 -23.06 -3.64 4.21
CA ARG A 9 -21.98 -4.41 4.83
C ARG A 9 -21.03 -4.92 3.78
N ILE A 10 -19.77 -4.50 3.88
CA ILE A 10 -18.74 -4.76 2.89
C ILE A 10 -17.55 -5.45 3.56
N ILE A 11 -17.11 -6.58 2.99
CA ILE A 11 -15.81 -7.16 3.33
C ILE A 11 -14.79 -6.64 2.34
N ILE A 12 -13.64 -6.16 2.86
CA ILE A 12 -12.48 -5.82 2.03
C ILE A 12 -11.33 -6.75 2.44
N SER A 13 -10.75 -7.45 1.48
CA SER A 13 -9.69 -8.42 1.74
C SER A 13 -8.46 -8.17 0.89
N GLY A 14 -7.33 -8.14 1.55
CA GLY A 14 -6.03 -7.92 0.93
C GLY A 14 -4.95 -7.69 1.97
N GLY A 15 -3.71 -7.57 1.51
CA GLY A 15 -2.60 -7.28 2.41
C GLY A 15 -1.29 -7.91 1.98
N GLY A 16 -0.38 -8.04 2.95
CA GLY A 16 0.98 -8.53 2.75
C GLY A 16 1.98 -7.43 2.45
N THR A 17 1.58 -6.39 1.73
CA THR A 17 2.42 -5.21 1.40
C THR A 17 1.61 -3.93 1.41
N GLY A 18 2.30 -2.78 1.53
CA GLY A 18 1.67 -1.46 1.44
C GLY A 18 0.88 -1.26 0.13
N GLY A 19 1.36 -1.84 -0.98
CA GLY A 19 0.70 -1.77 -2.29
C GLY A 19 -0.70 -2.38 -2.34
N HIS A 20 -1.06 -3.28 -1.42
CA HIS A 20 -2.41 -3.81 -1.27
C HIS A 20 -3.18 -3.13 -0.13
N ILE A 21 -2.48 -2.81 0.98
CA ILE A 21 -3.14 -2.26 2.18
C ILE A 21 -3.67 -0.86 1.91
N PHE A 22 -2.87 0.03 1.34
CA PHE A 22 -3.29 1.41 1.11
C PHE A 22 -4.44 1.54 0.11
N PRO A 23 -4.45 0.86 -1.05
CA PRO A 23 -5.63 0.81 -1.91
C PRO A 23 -6.88 0.27 -1.22
N ALA A 24 -6.75 -0.76 -0.38
CA ALA A 24 -7.87 -1.30 0.39
C ALA A 24 -8.46 -0.26 1.36
N VAL A 25 -7.59 0.47 2.08
CA VAL A 25 -8.02 1.55 2.98
C VAL A 25 -8.62 2.73 2.20
N SER A 26 -8.05 3.07 1.04
CA SER A 26 -8.60 4.14 0.18
C SER A 26 -10.01 3.80 -0.32
N ILE A 27 -10.23 2.54 -0.72
CA ILE A 27 -11.57 2.06 -1.09
C ILE A 27 -12.53 2.15 0.10
N ALA A 28 -12.09 1.74 1.30
CA ALA A 28 -12.91 1.82 2.50
C ALA A 28 -13.30 3.27 2.84
N ASN A 29 -12.34 4.19 2.76
CA ASN A 29 -12.58 5.61 3.01
C ASN A 29 -13.58 6.19 2.01
N ALA A 30 -13.41 5.92 0.71
CA ALA A 30 -14.34 6.36 -0.32
C ALA A 30 -15.76 5.80 -0.11
N ILE A 31 -15.89 4.53 0.30
CA ILE A 31 -17.18 3.94 0.66
C ILE A 31 -17.79 4.67 1.86
N LYS A 32 -17.01 4.99 2.88
CA LYS A 32 -17.48 5.73 4.06
C LYS A 32 -17.89 7.15 3.74
N GLU A 33 -17.22 7.80 2.81
CA GLU A 33 -17.57 9.14 2.32
C GLU A 33 -18.91 9.13 1.58
N LEU A 34 -19.13 8.15 0.70
CA LEU A 34 -20.36 7.99 -0.07
C LEU A 34 -21.52 7.42 0.76
N CYS A 35 -21.21 6.55 1.71
CA CYS A 35 -22.15 5.86 2.59
C CYS A 35 -21.63 5.84 4.03
N PRO A 36 -21.83 6.90 4.83
CA PRO A 36 -21.29 7.00 6.20
C PRO A 36 -21.72 5.85 7.12
N ASP A 37 -22.92 5.32 6.90
CA ASP A 37 -23.47 4.20 7.68
C ASP A 37 -22.98 2.82 7.23
N ALA A 38 -22.18 2.70 6.18
CA ALA A 38 -21.67 1.43 5.71
C ALA A 38 -20.80 0.75 6.81
N GLU A 39 -21.03 -0.53 7.04
CA GLU A 39 -20.20 -1.35 7.93
C GLU A 39 -19.11 -2.03 7.09
N ILE A 40 -17.86 -1.77 7.43
CA ILE A 40 -16.70 -2.31 6.71
C ILE A 40 -15.92 -3.22 7.64
N LEU A 41 -15.65 -4.45 7.16
CA LEU A 41 -14.81 -5.41 7.84
C LEU A 41 -13.66 -5.83 6.94
N PHE A 42 -12.44 -5.66 7.42
CA PHE A 42 -11.27 -6.15 6.72
C PHE A 42 -10.98 -7.62 7.07
N VAL A 43 -10.44 -8.33 6.09
CA VAL A 43 -9.95 -9.70 6.26
C VAL A 43 -8.52 -9.76 5.70
N GLY A 44 -7.54 -9.97 6.57
CA GLY A 44 -6.10 -9.97 6.26
C GLY A 44 -5.42 -11.29 6.61
N ALA A 45 -4.10 -11.36 6.47
CA ALA A 45 -3.28 -12.48 6.88
C ALA A 45 -2.74 -12.27 8.29
N GLU A 46 -2.87 -13.28 9.16
CA GLU A 46 -2.33 -13.24 10.52
C GLU A 46 -0.82 -12.96 10.51
N GLY A 47 -0.36 -12.10 11.43
CA GLY A 47 1.05 -11.76 11.59
C GLY A 47 1.65 -10.92 10.45
N ARG A 48 0.81 -10.30 9.62
CA ARG A 48 1.24 -9.42 8.53
C ARG A 48 0.94 -7.95 8.84
N MET A 49 1.53 -7.07 8.04
CA MET A 49 1.48 -5.62 8.22
C MET A 49 0.04 -5.07 8.29
N GLU A 50 -0.90 -5.65 7.57
CA GLU A 50 -2.30 -5.24 7.58
C GLU A 50 -2.96 -5.35 8.95
N MET A 51 -2.53 -6.32 9.79
CA MET A 51 -3.08 -6.48 11.14
C MET A 51 -2.81 -5.28 12.06
N GLN A 52 -1.83 -4.45 11.71
CA GLN A 52 -1.52 -3.20 12.40
C GLN A 52 -2.05 -1.98 11.61
N ARG A 53 -1.77 -1.92 10.30
CA ARG A 53 -2.08 -0.74 9.47
C ARG A 53 -3.56 -0.48 9.26
N VAL A 54 -4.38 -1.52 9.23
CA VAL A 54 -5.83 -1.37 9.07
C VAL A 54 -6.49 -0.80 10.33
N PRO A 55 -6.18 -1.30 11.56
CA PRO A 55 -6.59 -0.64 12.80
C PRO A 55 -6.08 0.80 12.94
N ASP A 56 -4.83 1.09 12.55
CA ASP A 56 -4.28 2.46 12.55
C ASP A 56 -5.12 3.41 11.67
N ALA A 57 -5.79 2.86 10.63
CA ALA A 57 -6.71 3.59 9.75
C ALA A 57 -8.17 3.62 10.27
N GLY A 58 -8.44 3.11 11.48
CA GLY A 58 -9.77 3.14 12.11
C GLY A 58 -10.70 1.99 11.71
N TYR A 59 -10.23 0.94 11.05
CA TYR A 59 -11.06 -0.17 10.61
C TYR A 59 -10.83 -1.46 11.42
N LYS A 60 -11.89 -2.25 11.57
CA LYS A 60 -11.80 -3.59 12.16
C LYS A 60 -11.22 -4.57 11.13
N ILE A 61 -10.34 -5.47 11.60
CA ILE A 61 -9.74 -6.53 10.78
C ILE A 61 -9.77 -7.87 11.49
N ILE A 62 -9.99 -8.94 10.73
CA ILE A 62 -9.86 -10.33 11.20
C ILE A 62 -8.78 -11.01 10.36
N GLY A 63 -7.83 -11.65 11.04
CA GLY A 63 -6.75 -12.38 10.38
C GLY A 63 -7.17 -13.78 9.94
N LEU A 64 -6.64 -14.24 8.81
CA LEU A 64 -6.72 -15.64 8.36
C LEU A 64 -5.35 -16.30 8.48
N PRO A 65 -5.27 -17.59 8.84
CA PRO A 65 -4.02 -18.33 8.93
C PRO A 65 -3.50 -18.74 7.55
N VAL A 66 -3.17 -17.76 6.71
CA VAL A 66 -2.69 -17.98 5.35
C VAL A 66 -1.17 -17.92 5.28
N ALA A 67 -0.60 -18.67 4.33
CA ALA A 67 0.82 -18.60 3.99
C ALA A 67 1.01 -18.66 2.47
N GLY A 68 2.10 -18.07 2.00
CA GLY A 68 2.51 -18.19 0.60
C GLY A 68 2.99 -19.58 0.24
N PHE A 69 2.82 -19.99 -1.01
CA PHE A 69 3.40 -21.22 -1.54
C PHE A 69 4.92 -21.08 -1.67
N ASP A 70 5.65 -22.05 -1.12
CA ASP A 70 7.09 -22.19 -1.35
C ASP A 70 7.32 -22.84 -2.73
N ARG A 71 7.83 -22.07 -3.67
CA ARG A 71 8.11 -22.53 -5.05
C ARG A 71 9.34 -23.45 -5.13
N LYS A 72 10.21 -23.41 -4.12
CA LYS A 72 11.46 -24.18 -4.11
C LYS A 72 11.31 -25.52 -3.39
N HIS A 73 10.42 -25.62 -2.40
CA HIS A 73 10.27 -26.79 -1.56
C HIS A 73 8.82 -27.29 -1.53
N LEU A 74 8.46 -28.13 -2.48
CA LEU A 74 7.08 -28.61 -2.66
C LEU A 74 6.53 -29.35 -1.41
N TRP A 75 7.37 -30.04 -0.65
CA TRP A 75 6.99 -30.75 0.58
C TRP A 75 6.43 -29.82 1.67
N LYS A 76 6.92 -28.59 1.74
CA LYS A 76 6.42 -27.58 2.69
C LYS A 76 5.01 -27.10 2.35
N ASN A 77 4.55 -27.37 1.13
CA ASN A 77 3.23 -26.92 0.68
C ASN A 77 2.07 -27.74 1.27
N PHE A 78 2.33 -28.92 1.85
CA PHE A 78 1.27 -29.65 2.56
C PHE A 78 0.71 -28.84 3.73
N ALA A 79 1.57 -28.23 4.54
CA ALA A 79 1.16 -27.32 5.61
C ALA A 79 0.42 -26.07 5.07
N VAL A 80 0.77 -25.61 3.87
CA VAL A 80 0.07 -24.50 3.20
C VAL A 80 -1.34 -24.90 2.78
N LEU A 81 -1.55 -26.13 2.29
CA LEU A 81 -2.88 -26.65 1.94
C LEU A 81 -3.78 -26.75 3.17
N VAL A 82 -3.26 -27.25 4.30
CA VAL A 82 -4.00 -27.30 5.57
C VAL A 82 -4.36 -25.88 6.04
N LYS A 83 -3.42 -24.93 5.98
CA LYS A 83 -3.68 -23.53 6.30
C LYS A 83 -4.74 -22.93 5.37
N LEU A 84 -4.71 -23.26 4.09
CA LEU A 84 -5.70 -22.79 3.11
C LEU A 84 -7.10 -23.32 3.44
N ALA A 85 -7.24 -24.62 3.77
CA ALA A 85 -8.51 -25.19 4.19
C ALA A 85 -9.04 -24.51 5.47
N ARG A 86 -8.18 -24.37 6.49
CA ARG A 86 -8.52 -23.64 7.73
C ARG A 86 -8.93 -22.19 7.45
N SER A 87 -8.25 -21.51 6.52
CA SER A 87 -8.56 -20.15 6.12
C SER A 87 -9.93 -20.04 5.44
N GLN A 88 -10.29 -21.01 4.59
CA GLN A 88 -11.62 -21.06 3.97
C GLN A 88 -12.72 -21.30 5.01
N TRP A 89 -12.50 -22.18 5.99
CA TRP A 89 -13.43 -22.41 7.09
C TRP A 89 -13.62 -21.14 7.93
N LYS A 90 -12.54 -20.47 8.31
CA LYS A 90 -12.59 -19.23 9.06
C LYS A 90 -13.27 -18.12 8.24
N ALA A 91 -12.95 -17.98 6.95
CA ALA A 91 -13.61 -17.04 6.04
C ALA A 91 -15.12 -17.31 5.94
N ARG A 92 -15.54 -18.58 5.87
CA ARG A 92 -16.97 -18.97 5.87
C ARG A 92 -17.68 -18.53 7.14
N SER A 93 -17.05 -18.71 8.30
CA SER A 93 -17.61 -18.27 9.59
C SER A 93 -17.75 -16.74 9.63
N ILE A 94 -16.71 -16.00 9.21
CA ILE A 94 -16.72 -14.54 9.15
C ILE A 94 -17.85 -14.05 8.23
N ILE A 95 -17.97 -14.59 7.03
CA ILE A 95 -19.00 -14.20 6.05
C ILE A 95 -20.40 -14.51 6.57
N LYS A 96 -20.59 -15.69 7.19
CA LYS A 96 -21.87 -16.08 7.79
C LYS A 96 -22.29 -15.14 8.92
N GLN A 97 -21.35 -14.72 9.76
CA GLN A 97 -21.60 -13.85 10.90
C GLN A 97 -21.81 -12.39 10.47
N PHE A 98 -20.94 -11.88 9.61
CA PHE A 98 -20.98 -10.48 9.16
C PHE A 98 -22.07 -10.23 8.12
N ARG A 99 -22.45 -11.23 7.30
CA ARG A 99 -23.47 -11.18 6.23
C ARG A 99 -23.23 -10.01 5.26
N PRO A 100 -22.08 -9.95 4.58
CA PRO A 100 -21.77 -8.88 3.65
C PRO A 100 -22.67 -8.96 2.39
N GLN A 101 -23.01 -7.80 1.80
CA GLN A 101 -23.65 -7.73 0.50
C GLN A 101 -22.63 -7.77 -0.65
N VAL A 102 -21.37 -7.42 -0.38
CA VAL A 102 -20.29 -7.50 -1.37
C VAL A 102 -18.96 -7.79 -0.67
N ALA A 103 -18.07 -8.49 -1.36
CA ALA A 103 -16.70 -8.70 -0.94
C ALA A 103 -15.73 -8.15 -1.99
N VAL A 104 -14.81 -7.28 -1.56
CA VAL A 104 -13.79 -6.64 -2.40
C VAL A 104 -12.44 -7.26 -2.12
N GLY A 105 -11.73 -7.70 -3.16
CA GLY A 105 -10.37 -8.22 -3.08
C GLY A 105 -9.37 -7.29 -3.75
N VAL A 106 -8.34 -6.89 -3.02
CA VAL A 106 -7.27 -6.02 -3.54
C VAL A 106 -5.96 -6.77 -3.77
N GLY A 107 -6.00 -8.11 -3.69
CA GLY A 107 -4.82 -8.96 -3.82
C GLY A 107 -4.19 -9.35 -2.49
N GLY A 108 -3.09 -10.12 -2.55
CA GLY A 108 -2.46 -10.72 -1.38
C GLY A 108 -3.05 -12.08 -1.00
N TYR A 109 -2.45 -12.71 0.02
CA TYR A 109 -2.76 -14.11 0.37
C TYR A 109 -4.16 -14.31 0.98
N ALA A 110 -4.66 -13.33 1.73
CA ALA A 110 -5.97 -13.43 2.39
C ALA A 110 -7.14 -13.24 1.42
N SER A 111 -6.92 -12.50 0.34
CA SER A 111 -7.94 -12.22 -0.68
C SER A 111 -8.44 -13.50 -1.37
N GLY A 112 -7.54 -14.47 -1.61
CA GLY A 112 -7.87 -15.76 -2.24
C GLY A 112 -8.98 -16.52 -1.51
N PRO A 113 -8.74 -17.00 -0.29
CA PRO A 113 -9.74 -17.76 0.47
C PRO A 113 -10.98 -16.91 0.79
N THR A 114 -10.86 -15.61 1.03
CA THR A 114 -11.99 -14.73 1.34
C THR A 114 -12.95 -14.61 0.18
N LEU A 115 -12.48 -14.21 -1.01
CA LEU A 115 -13.35 -14.01 -2.18
C LEU A 115 -13.86 -15.33 -2.74
N LYS A 116 -13.02 -16.37 -2.75
CA LYS A 116 -13.47 -17.70 -3.16
C LYS A 116 -14.65 -18.17 -2.31
N THR A 117 -14.55 -18.04 -0.99
CA THR A 117 -15.60 -18.42 -0.05
C THR A 117 -16.83 -17.53 -0.18
N ALA A 118 -16.65 -16.21 -0.33
CA ALA A 118 -17.75 -15.26 -0.57
C ALA A 118 -18.56 -15.64 -1.83
N GLY A 119 -17.88 -15.87 -2.95
CA GLY A 119 -18.52 -16.31 -4.19
C GLY A 119 -19.23 -17.67 -4.08
N MET A 120 -18.67 -18.62 -3.32
CA MET A 120 -19.34 -19.91 -3.03
C MET A 120 -20.59 -19.76 -2.16
N MET A 121 -20.67 -18.73 -1.37
CA MET A 121 -21.83 -18.40 -0.52
C MET A 121 -22.82 -17.44 -1.19
N GLY A 122 -22.65 -17.17 -2.48
CA GLY A 122 -23.55 -16.28 -3.24
C GLY A 122 -23.33 -14.79 -3.00
N VAL A 123 -22.26 -14.40 -2.29
CA VAL A 123 -21.89 -12.99 -2.10
C VAL A 123 -21.17 -12.49 -3.35
N PRO A 124 -21.66 -11.40 -4.00
CA PRO A 124 -20.98 -10.78 -5.12
C PRO A 124 -19.56 -10.37 -4.76
N THR A 125 -18.62 -10.60 -5.70
CA THR A 125 -17.22 -10.27 -5.48
C THR A 125 -16.72 -9.27 -6.51
N LEU A 126 -15.90 -8.32 -6.07
CA LEU A 126 -15.19 -7.36 -6.89
C LEU A 126 -13.69 -7.50 -6.66
N ILE A 127 -12.89 -7.41 -7.72
CA ILE A 127 -11.43 -7.41 -7.66
C ILE A 127 -10.93 -6.01 -8.03
N GLN A 128 -9.92 -5.53 -7.32
CA GLN A 128 -9.13 -4.37 -7.72
C GLN A 128 -7.69 -4.82 -7.94
N GLU A 129 -7.13 -4.51 -9.12
CA GLU A 129 -5.75 -4.81 -9.51
C GLU A 129 -4.96 -3.52 -9.71
N GLN A 130 -3.89 -3.36 -8.95
CA GLN A 130 -3.06 -2.16 -8.90
C GLN A 130 -1.92 -2.16 -9.92
N ASN A 131 -1.57 -3.32 -10.45
CA ASN A 131 -0.37 -3.50 -11.24
C ASN A 131 -0.70 -3.74 -12.72
N SER A 132 0.19 -3.37 -13.60
CA SER A 132 0.12 -3.68 -15.04
C SER A 132 0.33 -5.17 -15.36
N TYR A 133 0.77 -5.95 -14.38
CA TYR A 133 0.84 -7.42 -14.43
C TYR A 133 0.03 -8.01 -13.29
N ALA A 134 -1.05 -8.69 -13.65
CA ALA A 134 -2.01 -9.19 -12.66
C ALA A 134 -1.42 -10.21 -11.70
N GLY A 135 -1.73 -10.03 -10.43
CA GLY A 135 -1.38 -10.97 -9.36
C GLY A 135 -2.04 -12.35 -9.55
N VAL A 136 -1.34 -13.40 -9.14
CA VAL A 136 -1.84 -14.79 -9.30
C VAL A 136 -3.20 -14.98 -8.64
N THR A 137 -3.39 -14.44 -7.45
CA THR A 137 -4.68 -14.53 -6.72
C THR A 137 -5.81 -13.90 -7.52
N ASN A 138 -5.60 -12.70 -8.06
CA ASN A 138 -6.61 -12.00 -8.84
C ASN A 138 -6.95 -12.74 -10.14
N LYS A 139 -5.94 -13.31 -10.83
CA LYS A 139 -6.17 -14.16 -12.01
C LYS A 139 -7.03 -15.38 -11.71
N LEU A 140 -6.79 -16.05 -10.59
CA LEU A 140 -7.57 -17.22 -10.18
C LEU A 140 -9.03 -16.89 -9.83
N LEU A 141 -9.27 -15.71 -9.29
CA LEU A 141 -10.60 -15.26 -8.86
C LEU A 141 -11.42 -14.62 -10.01
N ALA A 142 -10.75 -14.13 -11.06
CA ALA A 142 -11.34 -13.32 -12.13
C ALA A 142 -12.59 -13.92 -12.77
N LYS A 143 -12.60 -15.22 -13.06
CA LYS A 143 -13.73 -15.90 -13.71
C LYS A 143 -15.03 -15.80 -12.89
N LYS A 144 -14.93 -15.77 -11.56
CA LYS A 144 -16.08 -15.74 -10.64
C LYS A 144 -16.41 -14.35 -10.13
N ALA A 145 -15.51 -13.38 -10.28
CA ALA A 145 -15.76 -12.00 -9.91
C ALA A 145 -16.86 -11.38 -10.78
N CYS A 146 -17.68 -10.53 -10.18
CA CYS A 146 -18.70 -9.76 -10.90
C CYS A 146 -18.08 -8.64 -11.72
N LYS A 147 -17.12 -7.91 -11.15
CA LYS A 147 -16.37 -6.83 -11.80
C LYS A 147 -14.91 -6.85 -11.36
N ILE A 148 -14.05 -6.30 -12.22
CA ILE A 148 -12.60 -6.22 -12.01
C ILE A 148 -12.17 -4.80 -12.34
N CYS A 149 -11.90 -4.02 -11.30
CA CYS A 149 -11.35 -2.67 -11.41
C CYS A 149 -9.84 -2.76 -11.65
N VAL A 150 -9.35 -2.10 -12.67
CA VAL A 150 -7.93 -2.14 -13.04
C VAL A 150 -7.32 -0.74 -13.10
N ALA A 151 -6.02 -0.67 -12.81
CA ALA A 151 -5.28 0.59 -12.82
C ALA A 151 -4.66 0.92 -14.18
N TYR A 152 -4.49 -0.07 -15.05
CA TYR A 152 -3.77 0.05 -16.33
C TYR A 152 -4.56 -0.56 -17.49
N GLU A 153 -4.31 -0.07 -18.67
CA GLU A 153 -4.81 -0.64 -19.92
C GLU A 153 -4.13 -1.98 -20.25
N GLY A 154 -4.70 -2.73 -21.20
CA GLY A 154 -4.14 -4.00 -21.66
C GLY A 154 -4.29 -5.15 -20.66
N MET A 155 -5.24 -5.04 -19.71
CA MET A 155 -5.47 -6.07 -18.68
C MET A 155 -6.37 -7.21 -19.15
N GLU A 156 -6.98 -7.12 -20.32
CA GLU A 156 -7.75 -8.17 -20.99
C GLU A 156 -6.92 -9.43 -21.30
N LYS A 157 -5.60 -9.30 -21.38
CA LYS A 157 -4.68 -10.44 -21.43
C LYS A 157 -4.67 -11.32 -20.17
N PHE A 158 -5.22 -10.82 -19.07
CA PHE A 158 -5.27 -11.51 -17.78
C PHE A 158 -6.68 -11.79 -17.29
N PHE A 159 -7.66 -10.94 -17.70
CA PHE A 159 -9.00 -10.92 -17.17
C PHE A 159 -10.05 -10.93 -18.30
N PRO A 160 -11.26 -11.47 -18.06
CA PRO A 160 -12.37 -11.36 -19.01
C PRO A 160 -12.69 -9.89 -19.29
N ALA A 161 -12.63 -9.48 -20.56
CA ALA A 161 -12.77 -8.08 -20.97
C ALA A 161 -14.09 -7.43 -20.51
N GLU A 162 -15.19 -8.20 -20.56
CA GLU A 162 -16.55 -7.75 -20.19
C GLU A 162 -16.71 -7.43 -18.69
N LYS A 163 -15.74 -7.84 -17.86
CA LYS A 163 -15.74 -7.59 -16.43
C LYS A 163 -14.82 -6.45 -16.03
N ILE A 164 -13.93 -6.01 -16.92
CA ILE A 164 -12.95 -4.98 -16.66
C ILE A 164 -13.63 -3.61 -16.59
N ILE A 165 -13.23 -2.84 -15.60
CA ILE A 165 -13.54 -1.41 -15.46
C ILE A 165 -12.21 -0.69 -15.20
N MET A 166 -11.84 0.26 -16.05
CA MET A 166 -10.70 1.12 -15.85
C MET A 166 -11.05 2.17 -14.80
N THR A 167 -10.44 2.06 -13.62
CA THR A 167 -10.69 2.96 -12.48
C THR A 167 -9.44 3.73 -12.03
N GLY A 168 -8.27 3.35 -12.52
CA GLY A 168 -7.02 3.80 -11.94
C GLY A 168 -6.74 3.12 -10.58
N ASN A 169 -5.64 3.52 -9.95
CA ASN A 169 -5.32 3.10 -8.59
C ASN A 169 -6.11 3.91 -7.56
N PRO A 170 -6.69 3.26 -6.54
CA PRO A 170 -7.27 3.97 -5.41
C PRO A 170 -6.20 4.75 -4.65
N VAL A 171 -6.30 6.06 -4.66
CA VAL A 171 -5.37 6.97 -3.99
C VAL A 171 -5.96 7.40 -2.64
N ARG A 172 -5.09 7.63 -1.66
CA ARG A 172 -5.51 8.12 -0.36
C ARG A 172 -6.06 9.54 -0.47
N GLN A 173 -7.25 9.80 0.04
CA GLN A 173 -7.93 11.11 -0.03
C GLN A 173 -7.09 12.23 0.60
N ASN A 174 -6.36 11.94 1.67
CA ASN A 174 -5.47 12.91 2.29
C ASN A 174 -4.30 13.38 1.40
N LEU A 175 -4.04 12.70 0.28
CA LEU A 175 -3.08 13.16 -0.74
C LEU A 175 -3.73 14.12 -1.75
N LEU A 176 -5.06 14.10 -1.88
CA LEU A 176 -5.81 14.87 -2.90
C LEU A 176 -6.49 16.11 -2.32
N GLY A 177 -6.76 16.15 -1.02
CA GLY A 177 -7.65 17.12 -0.39
C GLY A 177 -6.98 18.20 0.47
N HIS A 178 -5.68 18.20 0.66
CA HIS A 178 -5.00 19.22 1.46
C HIS A 178 -4.36 20.25 0.55
N SER A 179 -4.85 21.48 0.62
CA SER A 179 -4.19 22.66 0.07
C SER A 179 -2.99 23.08 0.95
N ILE A 180 -2.06 22.13 1.18
CA ILE A 180 -0.80 22.47 1.84
C ILE A 180 -0.02 23.33 0.86
N SER A 181 0.35 24.55 1.27
CA SER A 181 1.21 25.37 0.44
C SER A 181 2.59 24.70 0.32
N ARG A 182 3.25 24.91 -0.83
CA ARG A 182 4.60 24.39 -1.03
C ARG A 182 5.55 24.89 0.06
N GLU A 183 5.40 26.15 0.46
CA GLU A 183 6.24 26.78 1.49
C GLU A 183 6.09 26.11 2.86
N GLU A 184 4.85 25.82 3.29
CA GLU A 184 4.59 25.08 4.53
C GLU A 184 5.13 23.66 4.47
N ALA A 185 4.94 22.99 3.33
CA ALA A 185 5.42 21.65 3.11
C ALA A 185 6.96 21.54 3.14
N VAL A 186 7.67 22.50 2.55
CA VAL A 186 9.15 22.54 2.59
C VAL A 186 9.65 22.82 4.01
N ARG A 187 9.01 23.75 4.73
CA ARG A 187 9.33 24.03 6.15
C ARG A 187 9.07 22.83 7.08
N TYR A 188 8.08 21.99 6.76
CA TYR A 188 7.83 20.75 7.51
C TYR A 188 9.06 19.82 7.52
N PHE A 189 9.89 19.88 6.49
CA PHE A 189 11.16 19.15 6.39
C PHE A 189 12.37 19.98 6.83
N ASP A 190 12.16 21.15 7.48
CA ASP A 190 13.20 22.10 7.86
C ASP A 190 14.14 22.49 6.69
N LEU A 191 13.57 22.59 5.49
CA LEU A 191 14.26 22.99 4.26
C LEU A 191 13.88 24.43 3.87
N ASP A 192 14.61 24.99 2.90
CA ASP A 192 14.45 26.38 2.45
C ASP A 192 13.37 26.46 1.33
N PRO A 193 12.25 27.18 1.55
CA PRO A 193 11.21 27.34 0.52
C PRO A 193 11.66 28.05 -0.75
N ALA A 194 12.75 28.80 -0.73
CA ALA A 194 13.29 29.48 -1.90
C ALA A 194 14.02 28.54 -2.88
N LYS A 195 14.39 27.34 -2.43
CA LYS A 195 15.16 26.36 -3.23
C LYS A 195 14.28 25.32 -3.87
N LYS A 196 14.78 24.73 -4.97
CA LYS A 196 14.13 23.59 -5.63
C LYS A 196 14.31 22.31 -4.84
N THR A 197 13.23 21.54 -4.71
CA THR A 197 13.20 20.32 -3.90
C THR A 197 13.03 19.08 -4.77
N ILE A 198 13.93 18.11 -4.62
CA ILE A 198 13.83 16.79 -5.24
C ILE A 198 13.43 15.77 -4.17
N LEU A 199 12.27 15.14 -4.36
CA LEU A 199 11.81 14.04 -3.52
C LEU A 199 12.25 12.71 -4.12
N ILE A 200 12.91 11.88 -3.30
CA ILE A 200 13.45 10.60 -3.72
C ILE A 200 12.84 9.47 -2.89
N LEU A 201 12.17 8.55 -3.57
CA LEU A 201 11.38 7.47 -2.97
C LEU A 201 11.80 6.11 -3.51
N GLY A 202 12.16 5.19 -2.62
CA GLY A 202 12.42 3.79 -2.96
C GLY A 202 11.29 2.83 -2.57
N GLY A 203 10.09 3.37 -2.27
CA GLY A 203 8.99 2.60 -1.65
C GLY A 203 9.26 2.28 -0.17
N SER A 204 8.34 1.58 0.50
CA SER A 204 8.39 1.33 1.96
C SER A 204 9.59 0.50 2.43
N LEU A 205 10.16 -0.33 1.56
CA LEU A 205 11.34 -1.15 1.85
C LEU A 205 12.65 -0.51 1.34
N GLY A 206 12.54 0.51 0.50
CA GLY A 206 13.65 1.13 -0.20
C GLY A 206 14.01 0.43 -1.51
N ALA A 207 14.62 1.18 -2.43
CA ALA A 207 15.12 0.68 -3.71
C ALA A 207 16.66 0.68 -3.70
N ARG A 208 17.25 -0.51 -3.86
CA ARG A 208 18.71 -0.69 -3.79
C ARG A 208 19.45 0.22 -4.78
N THR A 209 19.04 0.22 -6.04
CA THR A 209 19.70 0.99 -7.10
C THR A 209 19.64 2.49 -6.81
N ILE A 210 18.47 3.01 -6.41
CA ILE A 210 18.30 4.44 -6.05
C ILE A 210 19.24 4.80 -4.91
N ASN A 211 19.23 4.01 -3.81
CA ASN A 211 20.07 4.29 -2.66
C ASN A 211 21.56 4.25 -3.00
N GLN A 212 22.02 3.26 -3.77
CA GLN A 212 23.41 3.15 -4.19
C GLN A 212 23.84 4.32 -5.09
N THR A 213 23.00 4.72 -6.03
CA THR A 213 23.30 5.85 -6.93
C THR A 213 23.43 7.16 -6.16
N LEU A 214 22.51 7.43 -5.23
CA LEU A 214 22.58 8.65 -4.42
C LEU A 214 23.75 8.64 -3.44
N THR A 215 24.05 7.52 -2.84
CA THR A 215 25.22 7.37 -1.98
C THR A 215 26.51 7.65 -2.74
N ALA A 216 26.63 7.17 -3.98
CA ALA A 216 27.76 7.48 -4.85
C ALA A 216 27.79 8.96 -5.33
N GLY A 217 26.63 9.61 -5.32
CA GLY A 217 26.45 11.00 -5.75
C GLY A 217 26.45 12.04 -4.64
N LEU A 218 26.84 11.73 -3.40
CA LEU A 218 26.82 12.67 -2.27
C LEU A 218 27.63 13.96 -2.54
N ASP A 219 28.73 13.85 -3.28
CA ASP A 219 29.51 15.02 -3.70
C ASP A 219 28.73 15.96 -4.64
N ILE A 220 27.83 15.43 -5.44
CA ILE A 220 26.95 16.21 -6.33
C ILE A 220 25.95 17.00 -5.47
N ILE A 221 25.37 16.36 -4.45
CA ILE A 221 24.44 17.02 -3.51
C ILE A 221 25.17 18.19 -2.81
N ARG A 222 26.39 17.95 -2.32
CA ARG A 222 27.19 18.97 -1.65
C ARG A 222 27.57 20.15 -2.55
N LYS A 223 27.86 19.89 -3.82
CA LYS A 223 28.27 20.93 -4.80
C LYS A 223 27.09 21.74 -5.36
N ASN A 224 25.86 21.36 -5.09
CA ASN A 224 24.65 22.01 -5.57
C ASN A 224 23.76 22.50 -4.40
N PRO A 225 24.20 23.49 -3.62
CA PRO A 225 23.49 23.95 -2.43
C PRO A 225 22.16 24.63 -2.72
N ASP A 226 21.91 25.03 -3.97
CA ASP A 226 20.65 25.66 -4.42
C ASP A 226 19.54 24.65 -4.72
N ILE A 227 19.88 23.36 -4.76
CA ILE A 227 18.94 22.24 -4.88
C ILE A 227 18.92 21.48 -3.57
N GLN A 228 17.74 21.14 -3.09
CA GLN A 228 17.59 20.39 -1.85
C GLN A 228 16.85 19.05 -2.08
N PHE A 229 17.05 18.12 -1.16
CA PHE A 229 16.65 16.74 -1.35
C PHE A 229 15.90 16.22 -0.12
N ILE A 230 14.78 15.54 -0.36
CA ILE A 230 14.08 14.72 0.62
C ILE A 230 14.25 13.27 0.19
N TRP A 231 15.02 12.51 0.94
CA TRP A 231 15.39 11.15 0.56
C TRP A 231 14.85 10.12 1.55
N GLN A 232 13.88 9.30 1.08
CA GLN A 232 13.41 8.13 1.80
C GLN A 232 14.18 6.89 1.37
N THR A 233 15.02 6.39 2.25
CA THR A 233 15.91 5.25 1.99
C THR A 233 15.23 3.88 2.09
N GLY A 234 14.16 3.77 2.91
CA GLY A 234 13.61 2.50 3.39
C GLY A 234 14.36 1.96 4.60
N LYS A 235 13.64 1.22 5.45
CA LYS A 235 14.18 0.70 6.73
C LYS A 235 15.41 -0.19 6.58
N ILE A 236 15.53 -0.90 5.45
CA ILE A 236 16.64 -1.84 5.21
C ILE A 236 17.95 -1.09 4.95
N TYR A 237 17.89 0.10 4.34
CA TYR A 237 19.06 0.81 3.82
C TYR A 237 19.50 1.99 4.68
N ILE A 238 18.69 2.47 5.62
CA ILE A 238 18.96 3.71 6.35
C ILE A 238 20.31 3.66 7.09
N ALA A 239 20.67 2.54 7.71
CA ALA A 239 21.95 2.40 8.40
C ALA A 239 23.14 2.55 7.44
N GLN A 240 23.11 1.81 6.31
CA GLN A 240 24.15 1.86 5.28
C GLN A 240 24.29 3.27 4.68
N VAL A 241 23.16 3.95 4.44
CA VAL A 241 23.17 5.32 3.89
C VAL A 241 23.78 6.30 4.89
N ARG A 242 23.41 6.20 6.17
CA ARG A 242 23.99 7.04 7.23
C ARG A 242 25.51 6.84 7.35
N ASP A 243 25.99 5.61 7.34
CA ASP A 243 27.41 5.28 7.37
C ASP A 243 28.16 5.91 6.20
N ALA A 244 27.58 5.84 4.98
CA ALA A 244 28.16 6.44 3.80
C ALA A 244 28.21 7.97 3.88
N ILE A 245 27.18 8.61 4.40
CA ILE A 245 27.13 10.07 4.61
C ILE A 245 28.17 10.46 5.67
N THR A 246 28.26 9.73 6.79
CA THR A 246 29.27 9.95 7.83
C THR A 246 30.69 9.86 7.24
N THR A 247 30.94 8.86 6.41
CA THR A 247 32.24 8.69 5.73
C THR A 247 32.54 9.86 4.78
N ALA A 248 31.55 10.35 4.06
CA ALA A 248 31.75 11.44 3.08
C ALA A 248 31.85 12.83 3.72
N THR A 249 31.27 13.04 4.90
CA THR A 249 31.19 14.36 5.56
C THR A 249 32.04 14.47 6.82
N GLY A 250 32.42 13.35 7.44
CA GLY A 250 33.06 13.31 8.76
C GLY A 250 32.10 13.55 9.93
N GLU A 251 30.78 13.72 9.67
CA GLU A 251 29.75 14.02 10.66
C GLU A 251 28.82 12.83 10.87
N ALA A 252 28.61 12.44 12.15
CA ALA A 252 27.71 11.33 12.49
C ALA A 252 26.25 11.71 12.27
N VAL A 253 25.53 10.88 11.53
CA VAL A 253 24.12 11.12 11.13
C VAL A 253 23.17 10.47 12.12
N HIS A 254 22.66 11.24 13.09
CA HIS A 254 21.67 10.78 14.07
C HIS A 254 20.24 11.24 13.75
N HIS A 255 20.09 12.37 13.07
CA HIS A 255 18.83 13.00 12.67
C HIS A 255 18.64 12.99 11.16
N PRO A 256 17.43 13.28 10.65
CA PRO A 256 17.21 13.42 9.20
C PRO A 256 18.00 14.60 8.59
N HIS A 257 18.41 15.58 9.40
CA HIS A 257 19.25 16.70 8.97
C HIS A 257 20.72 16.48 9.28
N ILE A 258 21.57 16.99 8.42
CA ILE A 258 23.03 16.84 8.50
C ILE A 258 23.64 18.23 8.32
N SER A 259 24.40 18.73 9.31
CA SER A 259 24.97 20.07 9.23
C SER A 259 25.92 20.25 8.04
N ALA A 260 26.66 19.22 7.68
CA ALA A 260 27.54 19.21 6.52
C ALA A 260 26.82 19.11 5.16
N LEU A 261 25.52 18.78 5.16
CA LEU A 261 24.65 18.70 4.00
C LEU A 261 23.29 19.36 4.33
N PRO A 262 23.23 20.68 4.54
CA PRO A 262 22.01 21.37 4.99
C PRO A 262 20.86 21.33 3.97
N ASN A 263 21.17 20.95 2.72
CA ASN A 263 20.22 20.75 1.66
C ASN A 263 19.74 19.30 1.53
N LEU A 264 20.02 18.44 2.53
CA LEU A 264 19.60 17.03 2.51
C LEU A 264 18.81 16.65 3.78
N TYR A 265 17.56 16.22 3.55
CA TYR A 265 16.73 15.53 4.53
C TYR A 265 16.74 14.04 4.22
N VAL A 266 17.22 13.18 5.12
CA VAL A 266 17.29 11.74 4.93
C VAL A 266 16.55 10.97 6.02
N THR A 267 15.63 10.07 5.64
CA THR A 267 14.85 9.26 6.59
C THR A 267 14.61 7.85 6.06
N ASP A 268 14.32 6.93 6.97
CA ASP A 268 13.93 5.57 6.59
C ASP A 268 12.51 5.51 6.00
N PHE A 269 11.59 6.34 6.52
CA PHE A 269 10.20 6.34 6.12
C PHE A 269 9.56 7.72 6.30
N ILE A 270 8.92 8.23 5.25
CA ILE A 270 8.13 9.47 5.30
C ILE A 270 6.70 9.11 5.72
N LYS A 271 6.28 9.60 6.89
CA LYS A 271 4.92 9.37 7.40
C LYS A 271 3.91 10.24 6.68
N ASP A 272 4.24 11.50 6.47
CA ASP A 272 3.38 12.48 5.82
C ASP A 272 3.81 12.69 4.36
N MET A 273 3.24 11.84 3.50
CA MET A 273 3.47 11.89 2.06
C MET A 273 2.81 13.11 1.39
N ALA A 274 1.76 13.70 1.99
CA ALA A 274 1.12 14.89 1.45
C ALA A 274 2.08 16.08 1.48
N ASN A 275 2.75 16.29 2.63
CA ASN A 275 3.82 17.29 2.74
C ASN A 275 4.98 16.99 1.78
N ALA A 276 5.40 15.73 1.66
CA ALA A 276 6.51 15.38 0.78
C ALA A 276 6.22 15.67 -0.71
N TYR A 277 5.02 15.35 -1.18
CA TYR A 277 4.61 15.67 -2.55
C TYR A 277 4.40 17.18 -2.75
N ALA A 278 3.79 17.88 -1.78
CA ALA A 278 3.60 19.34 -1.86
C ALA A 278 4.92 20.12 -1.86
N ALA A 279 5.95 19.61 -1.17
CA ALA A 279 7.29 20.20 -1.15
C ALA A 279 8.07 19.98 -2.45
N ALA A 280 7.76 18.93 -3.22
CA ALA A 280 8.57 18.46 -4.33
C ALA A 280 8.33 19.25 -5.62
N ASP A 281 9.41 19.70 -6.26
CA ASP A 281 9.41 20.17 -7.65
C ASP A 281 9.65 19.01 -8.62
N LEU A 282 10.38 17.96 -8.19
CA LEU A 282 10.68 16.76 -8.94
C LEU A 282 10.61 15.53 -8.03
N VAL A 283 10.10 14.41 -8.55
CA VAL A 283 10.05 13.13 -7.84
C VAL A 283 10.86 12.08 -8.61
N ILE A 284 11.75 11.39 -7.89
CA ILE A 284 12.50 10.21 -8.37
C ILE A 284 12.01 8.99 -7.59
N SER A 285 11.50 7.95 -8.30
CA SER A 285 10.97 6.73 -7.67
C SER A 285 11.21 5.48 -8.52
#